data_ce0a0600992b454751b5b26b3f8772dc
#
_entry.id   ce0a0600992b454751b5b26b3f8772dc
#
_cell.length_a   1.000
_cell.length_b   1.000
_cell.length_c   1.000
_cell.angle_alpha   90.00
_cell.angle_beta   90.00
_cell.angle_gamma   90.00
#
_symmetry.space_group_name_H-M   'P 1'
#
loop_
_entity.id
_entity.type
_entity.pdbx_description
1 polymer ?
#
loop_
_entity_poly.entity_id
_entity_poly.type
_entity_poly.pdbx_seq_one_letter_code
_entity_poly.pdbx_strand_id
1 'polypeptide(L)'
;MSATLLKRRRGVAAKRAVGRARRHFRVRKNVNGTAERPRLVVTRSLRHITAQVVDDTKGHTLASASTLDASLRGTEGDKSALAGKVGALLAERAKAAGVSKVVFDRGGNRYAGRVAALADAAREAGLEF
;
A
#
# COMPACT_ATOMS: atom_id res chain seq x y z
N MET A 1 19.05 -26.89 14.68
CA MET A 1 17.73 -27.39 14.22
C MET A 1 17.66 -27.39 12.71
N SER A 2 17.04 -28.43 12.14
CA SER A 2 16.86 -28.52 10.70
C SER A 2 15.76 -27.53 10.23
N ALA A 3 15.83 -27.10 8.98
CA ALA A 3 14.79 -26.25 8.37
C ALA A 3 13.41 -26.91 8.41
N THR A 4 13.35 -28.25 8.30
CA THR A 4 12.09 -29.00 8.38
C THR A 4 11.45 -28.90 9.75
N LEU A 5 12.24 -28.94 10.82
CA LEU A 5 11.75 -28.82 12.18
C LEU A 5 11.19 -27.41 12.45
N LEU A 6 11.85 -26.37 11.96
CA LEU A 6 11.37 -24.99 12.05
C LEU A 6 10.04 -24.81 11.31
N LYS A 7 9.88 -25.40 10.13
CA LYS A 7 8.63 -25.36 9.37
C LYS A 7 7.45 -25.97 10.13
N ARG A 8 7.67 -27.09 10.82
CA ARG A 8 6.64 -27.78 11.61
C ARG A 8 6.12 -26.93 12.77
N ARG A 9 6.95 -26.04 13.30
CA ARG A 9 6.59 -25.17 14.45
C ARG A 9 5.92 -23.87 14.04
N ARG A 10 5.79 -23.59 12.74
CA ARG A 10 5.12 -22.37 12.28
C ARG A 10 3.62 -22.44 12.55
N GLY A 11 3.11 -21.47 13.29
CA GLY A 11 1.69 -21.29 13.53
C GLY A 11 0.96 -20.74 12.31
N VAL A 12 -0.37 -20.64 12.41
CA VAL A 12 -1.24 -20.13 11.34
C VAL A 12 -0.86 -18.70 10.91
N ALA A 13 -0.53 -17.84 11.87
CA ALA A 13 -0.11 -16.48 11.58
C ALA A 13 1.17 -16.43 10.73
N ALA A 14 2.16 -17.27 11.04
CA ALA A 14 3.39 -17.36 10.27
C ALA A 14 3.14 -17.87 8.85
N LYS A 15 2.24 -18.85 8.67
CA LYS A 15 1.85 -19.37 7.36
C LYS A 15 1.17 -18.30 6.52
N ARG A 16 0.31 -17.49 7.13
CA ARG A 16 -0.37 -16.37 6.46
C ARG A 16 0.61 -15.29 6.03
N ALA A 17 1.60 -14.98 6.87
CA ALA A 17 2.64 -14.01 6.55
C ALA A 17 3.51 -14.48 5.37
N VAL A 18 3.90 -15.75 5.34
CA VAL A 18 4.64 -16.35 4.22
C VAL A 18 3.82 -16.31 2.93
N GLY A 19 2.52 -16.61 3.01
CA GLY A 19 1.61 -16.56 1.87
C GLY A 19 1.51 -15.14 1.28
N ARG A 20 1.40 -14.11 2.13
CA ARG A 20 1.39 -12.70 1.69
C ARG A 20 2.70 -12.30 1.03
N ALA A 21 3.82 -12.70 1.61
CA ALA A 21 5.14 -12.41 1.07
C ALA A 21 5.32 -13.02 -0.32
N ARG A 22 4.85 -14.25 -0.54
CA ARG A 22 4.88 -14.92 -1.86
C ARG A 22 4.03 -14.19 -2.88
N ARG A 23 2.82 -13.77 -2.52
CA ARG A 23 1.94 -13.02 -3.41
C ARG A 23 2.54 -11.67 -3.76
N HIS A 24 3.10 -10.96 -2.79
CA HIS A 24 3.76 -9.68 -3.01
C HIS A 24 4.99 -9.84 -3.92
N PHE A 25 5.81 -10.86 -3.68
CA PHE A 25 6.96 -11.16 -4.53
C PHE A 25 6.55 -11.42 -5.98
N ARG A 26 5.45 -12.16 -6.19
CA ARG A 26 4.90 -12.44 -7.51
C ARG A 26 4.45 -11.17 -8.24
N VAL A 27 3.77 -10.28 -7.54
CA VAL A 27 3.36 -8.99 -8.07
C VAL A 27 4.58 -8.12 -8.40
N ARG A 28 5.56 -8.09 -7.52
CA ARG A 28 6.77 -7.28 -7.66
C ARG A 28 7.66 -7.68 -8.83
N LYS A 29 7.52 -8.87 -9.39
CA LYS A 29 8.22 -9.25 -10.63
C LYS A 29 7.84 -8.35 -11.80
N ASN A 30 6.60 -7.85 -11.83
CA ASN A 30 6.04 -7.06 -12.92
C ASN A 30 5.80 -5.60 -12.53
N VAL A 31 5.95 -5.24 -11.25
CA VAL A 31 5.65 -3.91 -10.73
C VAL A 31 6.93 -3.28 -10.19
N ASN A 32 7.45 -2.31 -10.92
CA ASN A 32 8.59 -1.49 -10.50
C ASN A 32 8.26 -0.02 -10.72
N GLY A 33 8.60 0.81 -9.73
CA GLY A 33 8.43 2.25 -9.82
C GLY A 33 9.62 2.92 -10.49
N THR A 34 9.35 3.91 -11.32
CA THR A 34 10.37 4.77 -11.95
C THR A 34 10.10 6.22 -11.55
N ALA A 35 10.99 7.15 -11.90
CA ALA A 35 10.77 8.57 -11.65
C ALA A 35 9.53 9.10 -12.37
N GLU A 36 9.25 8.60 -13.57
CA GLU A 36 8.11 9.02 -14.38
C GLU A 36 6.80 8.37 -13.94
N ARG A 37 6.88 7.13 -13.47
CA ARG A 37 5.75 6.35 -13.00
C ARG A 37 6.11 5.62 -11.71
N PRO A 38 6.13 6.33 -10.58
CA PRO A 38 6.48 5.74 -9.28
C PRO A 38 5.50 4.65 -8.85
N ARG A 39 5.93 3.83 -7.92
CA ARG A 39 5.12 2.76 -7.36
C ARG A 39 4.29 3.26 -6.18
N LEU A 40 2.97 3.11 -6.26
CA LEU A 40 2.07 3.36 -5.14
C LEU A 40 1.93 2.07 -4.35
N VAL A 41 2.52 2.03 -3.16
CA VAL A 41 2.53 0.87 -2.26
C VAL A 41 1.49 1.06 -1.17
N VAL A 42 0.63 0.07 -0.99
CA VAL A 42 -0.35 0.05 0.09
C VAL A 42 0.03 -1.02 1.10
N THR A 43 0.14 -0.62 2.36
CA THR A 43 0.40 -1.51 3.48
C THR A 43 -0.80 -1.46 4.43
N ARG A 44 -1.38 -2.61 4.70
CA ARG A 44 -2.55 -2.75 5.56
C ARG A 44 -2.22 -3.53 6.81
N SER A 45 -2.54 -2.96 7.97
CA SER A 45 -2.54 -3.66 9.25
C SER A 45 -3.98 -3.83 9.76
N LEU A 46 -4.16 -4.45 10.91
CA LEU A 46 -5.49 -4.61 11.51
C LEU A 46 -6.21 -3.28 11.76
N ARG A 47 -5.46 -2.26 12.19
CA ARG A 47 -6.02 -0.96 12.61
C ARG A 47 -5.79 0.16 11.61
N HIS A 48 -4.73 0.07 10.85
CA HIS A 48 -4.27 1.18 10.01
C HIS A 48 -3.97 0.77 8.59
N ILE A 49 -4.05 1.72 7.70
CA ILE A 49 -3.63 1.57 6.31
C ILE A 49 -2.68 2.71 5.98
N THR A 50 -1.61 2.39 5.26
CA THR A 50 -0.57 3.33 4.86
C THR A 50 -0.35 3.21 3.36
N ALA A 51 -0.17 4.33 2.69
CA ALA A 51 0.17 4.35 1.27
C ALA A 51 1.39 5.23 1.04
N GLN A 52 2.27 4.78 0.16
CA GLN A 52 3.48 5.50 -0.22
C GLN A 52 3.65 5.51 -1.73
N VAL A 53 4.15 6.61 -2.25
CA VAL A 53 4.57 6.70 -3.66
C VAL A 53 6.10 6.67 -3.67
N VAL A 54 6.68 5.63 -4.26
CA VAL A 54 8.11 5.32 -4.18
C VAL A 54 8.73 5.29 -5.57
N ASP A 55 9.87 5.96 -5.73
CA ASP A 55 10.76 5.81 -6.88
C ASP A 55 11.77 4.71 -6.57
N ASP A 56 11.56 3.52 -7.16
CA ASP A 56 12.41 2.36 -6.90
C ASP A 56 13.82 2.51 -7.47
N THR A 57 14.02 3.39 -8.46
CA THR A 57 15.34 3.63 -9.05
C THR A 57 16.26 4.37 -8.09
N LYS A 58 15.71 5.19 -7.21
CA LYS A 58 16.45 5.96 -6.20
C LYS A 58 16.21 5.48 -4.78
N GLY A 59 15.27 4.55 -4.57
CA GLY A 59 14.87 4.11 -3.24
C GLY A 59 14.27 5.25 -2.41
N HIS A 60 13.58 6.19 -3.04
CA HIS A 60 13.09 7.41 -2.41
C HIS A 60 11.56 7.46 -2.39
N THR A 61 10.99 7.78 -1.22
CA THR A 61 9.55 8.00 -1.06
C THR A 61 9.21 9.45 -1.42
N LEU A 62 8.39 9.64 -2.45
CA LEU A 62 7.99 10.95 -2.94
C LEU A 62 6.80 11.54 -2.19
N ALA A 63 5.87 10.69 -1.78
CA ALA A 63 4.68 11.09 -1.02
C ALA A 63 4.22 9.93 -0.15
N SER A 64 3.59 10.23 0.98
CA SER A 64 3.01 9.21 1.86
C SER A 64 1.77 9.74 2.57
N ALA A 65 0.89 8.84 2.95
CA ALA A 65 -0.29 9.12 3.76
C ALA A 65 -0.68 7.89 4.55
N SER A 66 -1.28 8.09 5.72
CA SER A 66 -1.66 7.00 6.62
C SER A 66 -2.84 7.43 7.48
N THR A 67 -3.59 6.46 7.99
CA THR A 67 -4.60 6.70 9.03
C THR A 67 -3.98 7.20 10.33
N LEU A 68 -2.66 7.03 10.51
CA LEU A 68 -1.90 7.60 11.64
C LEU A 68 -1.53 9.06 11.43
N ASP A 69 -1.74 9.61 10.25
CA ASP A 69 -1.44 10.99 9.91
C ASP A 69 -2.23 11.95 10.81
N ALA A 70 -1.60 13.04 11.24
CA ALA A 70 -2.22 14.02 12.13
C ALA A 70 -3.52 14.59 11.55
N SER A 71 -3.60 14.76 10.23
CA SER A 71 -4.79 15.27 9.55
C SER A 71 -5.97 14.28 9.54
N LEU A 72 -5.72 12.99 9.75
CA LEU A 72 -6.74 11.94 9.76
C LEU A 72 -6.95 11.31 11.14
N ARG A 73 -6.07 11.59 12.09
CA ARG A 73 -6.17 11.07 13.45
C ARG A 73 -7.44 11.59 14.13
N GLY A 74 -8.22 10.68 14.74
CA GLY A 74 -9.47 11.05 15.39
C GLY A 74 -10.64 11.24 14.44
N THR A 75 -10.46 11.06 13.14
CA THR A 75 -11.56 11.11 12.17
C THR A 75 -12.45 9.89 12.35
N GLU A 76 -13.75 10.13 12.46
CA GLU A 76 -14.74 9.08 12.57
C GLU A 76 -15.05 8.46 11.20
N GLY A 77 -15.38 7.18 11.20
CA GLY A 77 -15.75 6.42 10.02
C GLY A 77 -15.29 4.97 10.14
N ASP A 78 -15.81 4.12 9.27
CA ASP A 78 -15.34 2.75 9.18
C ASP A 78 -13.97 2.69 8.49
N LYS A 79 -13.36 1.51 8.51
CA LYS A 79 -12.01 1.33 7.97
C LYS A 79 -11.94 1.63 6.47
N SER A 80 -12.99 1.35 5.71
CA SER A 80 -13.06 1.63 4.27
C SER A 80 -13.17 3.13 4.00
N ALA A 81 -13.97 3.86 4.78
CA ALA A 81 -14.09 5.31 4.67
C ALA A 81 -12.74 6.00 4.98
N LEU A 82 -12.05 5.54 6.03
CA LEU A 82 -10.73 6.07 6.39
C LEU A 82 -9.69 5.76 5.30
N ALA A 83 -9.73 4.57 4.70
CA ALA A 83 -8.86 4.22 3.58
C ALA A 83 -9.09 5.13 2.38
N GLY A 84 -10.35 5.47 2.08
CA GLY A 84 -10.68 6.44 1.04
C GLY A 84 -10.07 7.81 1.31
N LYS A 85 -10.12 8.29 2.55
CA LYS A 85 -9.49 9.54 2.95
C LYS A 85 -7.97 9.50 2.80
N VAL A 86 -7.34 8.39 3.14
CA VAL A 86 -5.90 8.18 2.92
C VAL A 86 -5.56 8.27 1.43
N GLY A 87 -6.36 7.64 0.58
CA GLY A 87 -6.17 7.68 -0.88
C GLY A 87 -6.26 9.09 -1.44
N ALA A 88 -7.25 9.86 -1.02
CA ALA A 88 -7.43 11.26 -1.44
C ALA A 88 -6.25 12.14 -0.97
N LEU A 89 -5.83 11.99 0.29
CA LEU A 89 -4.70 12.72 0.85
C LEU A 89 -3.39 12.38 0.13
N LEU A 90 -3.16 11.09 -0.15
CA LEU A 90 -1.99 10.64 -0.88
C LEU A 90 -1.94 11.25 -2.28
N ALA A 91 -3.06 11.24 -2.99
CA ALA A 91 -3.16 11.82 -4.33
C ALA A 91 -2.84 13.32 -4.33
N GLU A 92 -3.35 14.05 -3.35
CA GLU A 92 -3.06 15.48 -3.16
C GLU A 92 -1.56 15.70 -2.95
N ARG A 93 -0.95 14.94 -2.06
CA ARG A 93 0.49 15.05 -1.77
C ARG A 93 1.36 14.62 -2.95
N ALA A 94 0.95 13.58 -3.69
CA ALA A 94 1.65 13.13 -4.88
C ALA A 94 1.62 14.20 -5.98
N LYS A 95 0.49 14.83 -6.21
CA LYS A 95 0.38 15.92 -7.17
C LYS A 95 1.24 17.12 -6.79
N ALA A 96 1.28 17.47 -5.50
CA ALA A 96 2.15 18.52 -4.99
C ALA A 96 3.63 18.19 -5.23
N ALA A 97 3.99 16.92 -5.24
CA ALA A 97 5.35 16.44 -5.57
C ALA A 97 5.59 16.26 -7.08
N GLY A 98 4.61 16.60 -7.93
CA GLY A 98 4.74 16.50 -9.38
C GLY A 98 4.42 15.12 -9.95
N VAL A 99 3.80 14.24 -9.19
CA VAL A 99 3.45 12.88 -9.61
C VAL A 99 1.99 12.84 -10.08
N SER A 100 1.74 12.37 -11.31
CA SER A 100 0.39 12.20 -11.84
C SER A 100 0.07 10.75 -12.21
N LYS A 101 1.08 9.96 -12.52
CA LYS A 101 0.95 8.54 -12.91
C LYS A 101 1.69 7.66 -11.93
N VAL A 102 1.07 6.55 -11.54
CA VAL A 102 1.70 5.57 -10.63
C VAL A 102 1.42 4.15 -11.10
N VAL A 103 2.22 3.21 -10.62
CA VAL A 103 1.99 1.78 -10.76
C VAL A 103 1.50 1.27 -9.41
N PHE A 104 0.37 0.59 -9.38
CA PHE A 104 -0.27 0.17 -8.13
C PHE A 104 0.33 -1.15 -7.62
N ASP A 105 0.82 -1.13 -6.38
CA ASP A 105 1.30 -2.30 -5.65
C ASP A 105 0.44 -2.50 -4.41
N ARG A 106 -0.43 -3.49 -4.43
CA ARG A 106 -1.35 -3.79 -3.33
C ARG A 106 -0.73 -4.56 -2.16
N GLY A 107 0.60 -4.81 -2.18
CA GLY A 107 1.32 -5.44 -1.08
C GLY A 107 0.92 -6.89 -0.78
N GLY A 108 0.46 -7.65 -1.79
CA GLY A 108 -0.01 -9.02 -1.61
C GLY A 108 -1.42 -9.14 -1.02
N ASN A 109 -2.13 -8.03 -0.84
CA ASN A 109 -3.51 -8.02 -0.37
C ASN A 109 -4.48 -8.11 -1.56
N ARG A 110 -5.72 -8.54 -1.31
CA ARG A 110 -6.76 -8.55 -2.33
C ARG A 110 -7.15 -7.11 -2.71
N TYR A 111 -7.47 -6.91 -3.98
CA TYR A 111 -8.07 -5.66 -4.44
C TYR A 111 -9.56 -5.64 -4.06
N ALA A 112 -9.83 -5.44 -2.78
CA ALA A 112 -11.16 -5.41 -2.21
C ALA A 112 -11.15 -4.64 -0.89
N GLY A 113 -12.31 -4.24 -0.40
CA GLY A 113 -12.46 -3.56 0.88
C GLY A 113 -11.63 -2.28 0.98
N ARG A 114 -10.79 -2.20 2.01
CA ARG A 114 -9.97 -1.01 2.29
C ARG A 114 -8.99 -0.67 1.17
N VAL A 115 -8.37 -1.67 0.57
CA VAL A 115 -7.39 -1.46 -0.51
C VAL A 115 -8.08 -0.87 -1.74
N ALA A 116 -9.23 -1.42 -2.12
CA ALA A 116 -10.03 -0.90 -3.24
C ALA A 116 -10.53 0.52 -2.96
N ALA A 117 -11.00 0.80 -1.74
CA ALA A 117 -11.48 2.13 -1.35
C ALA A 117 -10.37 3.17 -1.47
N LEU A 118 -9.16 2.85 -1.03
CA LEU A 118 -8.01 3.74 -1.15
C LEU A 118 -7.66 3.99 -2.62
N ALA A 119 -7.59 2.94 -3.43
CA ALA A 119 -7.25 3.05 -4.85
C ALA A 119 -8.28 3.88 -5.62
N ASP A 120 -9.57 3.63 -5.38
CA ASP A 120 -10.65 4.35 -6.04
C ASP A 120 -10.62 5.84 -5.69
N ALA A 121 -10.41 6.18 -4.41
CA ALA A 121 -10.30 7.55 -3.95
C ALA A 121 -9.09 8.26 -4.57
N ALA A 122 -7.95 7.58 -4.68
CA ALA A 122 -6.76 8.13 -5.32
C ALA A 122 -6.99 8.41 -6.80
N ARG A 123 -7.71 7.53 -7.50
CA ARG A 123 -8.10 7.73 -8.92
C ARG A 123 -9.05 8.91 -9.07
N GLU A 124 -10.05 9.02 -8.23
CA GLU A 124 -11.00 10.15 -8.24
C GLU A 124 -10.30 11.48 -7.98
N ALA A 125 -9.26 11.48 -7.15
CA ALA A 125 -8.47 12.67 -6.88
C ALA A 125 -7.46 13.01 -7.99
N GLY A 126 -7.36 12.18 -9.03
CA GLY A 126 -6.64 12.47 -10.25
C GLY A 126 -5.35 11.69 -10.51
N LEU A 127 -5.01 10.70 -9.71
CA LEU A 127 -3.91 9.80 -10.03
C LEU A 127 -4.31 8.81 -11.12
N GLU A 128 -3.42 8.57 -12.07
CA GLU A 128 -3.61 7.59 -13.12
C GLU A 128 -2.90 6.27 -12.78
N PHE A 129 -3.67 5.21 -12.81
CA PHE A 129 -3.12 3.85 -12.73
C PHE A 129 -4.18 2.79 -13.02
#